data_220ded9936c49b861f5f93947fe7ceec
#
_entry.id   220ded9936c49b861f5f93947fe7ceec
#
_cell.length_a   1.000
_cell.length_b   1.000
_cell.length_c   1.000
_cell.angle_alpha   90.00
_cell.angle_beta   90.00
_cell.angle_gamma   90.00
#
_symmetry.space_group_name_H-M   'P 1'
#
loop_
_entity.id
_entity.type
_entity.pdbx_description
1 polymer ?
#
loop_
_entity_poly.entity_id
_entity_poly.type
_entity_poly.pdbx_seq_one_letter_code
_entity_poly.pdbx_strand_id
1 'polypeptide(L)'
;MRKRHVCRLLACVLLVTALLGTAPAAASAAFADVPAGSWAEASINRCVQSGLFQGETATRFGMGRPMTRAAFTVVLCRFFGWELIKPEQPTYTDVRDPARWYYSAVETACAHGAITRQTENFRPNDPITREEMAVMLVRALGYTTLAGQAQELELPFADVTTNKGYIAMAYEMGIINGTSAATFSPERTATREQAAVMLMRLYDKVHCPAPKLVGIAAEQTGEWNGYDAVAVTGGRLSYAVNQALVTRPEQRREENLISSIHAGGAKALLQVSGNTTALKGKTSALASALDAAMKEGGYDGLYLSFDNLAENRAAALTALVKAVNELLPADKLLYVEVKAPAWNGGAGKAYAYGDLASAADCLVLQIEPYQLWDGKLMAAPMEPVEEVYYALSALNNSVPAEKLCLQLTTTASIWQGSKSSGSADAAELQALLEAEKVRTYYSERYQCAYVQQTGVNPVRVAWYLNEEAVRARVQLCGLFGVERICLGGRSAVSEAILAGITK
;
A
#
# COMPACT_ATOMS: atom_id res chain seq x y z
N MET A 1 -22.06 25.03 5.34
CA MET A 1 -21.37 24.80 4.03
C MET A 1 -19.87 24.86 4.28
N ARG A 2 -19.26 23.75 4.68
CA ARG A 2 -17.80 23.63 4.83
C ARG A 2 -17.27 23.12 3.51
N LYS A 3 -16.48 23.96 2.79
CA LYS A 3 -15.81 23.59 1.56
C LYS A 3 -14.82 22.47 1.84
N ARG A 4 -15.02 21.35 1.13
CA ARG A 4 -14.15 20.19 1.11
C ARG A 4 -12.80 20.62 0.49
N HIS A 5 -11.75 20.66 1.27
CA HIS A 5 -10.39 20.64 0.74
C HIS A 5 -10.02 19.18 0.46
N VAL A 6 -10.35 18.75 -0.75
CA VAL A 6 -9.82 17.49 -1.30
C VAL A 6 -8.32 17.69 -1.49
N CYS A 7 -7.54 16.85 -0.83
CA CYS A 7 -6.10 16.75 -1.04
C CYS A 7 -5.85 16.36 -2.51
N ARG A 8 -5.57 17.35 -3.37
CA ARG A 8 -5.09 17.12 -4.73
C ARG A 8 -3.58 16.91 -4.66
N LEU A 9 -3.18 15.70 -4.30
CA LEU A 9 -1.84 15.20 -4.57
C LEU A 9 -1.81 14.73 -6.02
N LEU A 10 -0.88 15.28 -6.80
CA LEU A 10 -0.52 14.92 -8.18
C LEU A 10 -1.47 15.37 -9.33
N ALA A 11 -1.41 16.64 -9.66
CA ALA A 11 -1.73 17.07 -11.02
C ALA A 11 -0.96 18.35 -11.40
N CYS A 12 0.38 18.35 -11.24
CA CYS A 12 1.24 19.39 -11.79
C CYS A 12 2.58 18.80 -12.25
N VAL A 13 2.52 17.81 -13.13
CA VAL A 13 3.65 17.46 -13.99
C VAL A 13 3.06 17.12 -15.35
N LEU A 14 2.93 18.13 -16.21
CA LEU A 14 2.96 18.04 -17.66
C LEU A 14 2.43 19.36 -18.26
N LEU A 15 3.31 20.37 -18.35
CA LEU A 15 3.31 21.37 -19.42
C LEU A 15 4.54 22.28 -19.28
N VAL A 16 5.71 21.73 -19.60
CA VAL A 16 6.81 22.51 -20.15
C VAL A 16 7.43 21.69 -21.26
N THR A 17 6.83 21.76 -22.43
CA THR A 17 7.47 21.34 -23.66
C THR A 17 8.15 22.55 -24.32
N ALA A 18 9.43 22.35 -24.58
CA ALA A 18 10.18 22.96 -25.66
C ALA A 18 10.49 24.47 -25.58
N LEU A 19 11.59 24.75 -24.90
CA LEU A 19 12.57 25.72 -25.44
C LEU A 19 13.92 25.03 -25.34
N LEU A 20 14.38 24.48 -26.47
CA LEU A 20 15.74 23.99 -26.70
C LEU A 20 16.71 25.19 -26.60
N GLY A 21 17.09 25.50 -25.38
CA GLY A 21 18.31 26.20 -25.07
C GLY A 21 19.18 25.21 -24.31
N THR A 22 20.32 24.85 -24.86
CA THR A 22 21.37 24.11 -24.15
C THR A 22 21.87 24.95 -22.98
N ALA A 23 21.13 24.94 -21.88
CA ALA A 23 21.70 25.38 -20.62
C ALA A 23 22.80 24.32 -20.29
N PRO A 24 24.05 24.73 -20.00
CA PRO A 24 25.03 23.84 -19.49
C PRO A 24 24.43 23.19 -18.24
N ALA A 25 24.46 21.85 -18.15
CA ALA A 25 24.18 21.15 -16.92
C ALA A 25 25.05 21.83 -15.85
N ALA A 26 24.41 22.63 -14.98
CA ALA A 26 25.10 23.19 -13.85
C ALA A 26 25.62 22.01 -13.06
N ALA A 27 26.93 21.77 -13.15
CA ALA A 27 27.60 20.82 -12.27
C ALA A 27 27.17 21.27 -10.87
N SER A 28 26.46 20.41 -10.15
CA SER A 28 26.04 20.64 -8.77
C SER A 28 27.32 21.07 -8.04
N ALA A 29 27.40 22.33 -7.63
CA ALA A 29 28.57 22.81 -6.92
C ALA A 29 28.64 21.98 -5.65
N ALA A 30 29.66 21.10 -5.56
CA ALA A 30 29.85 20.28 -4.41
C ALA A 30 30.00 21.19 -3.19
N PHE A 31 29.14 21.06 -2.20
CA PHE A 31 29.23 21.83 -0.97
C PHE A 31 30.54 21.50 -0.25
N ALA A 32 31.32 22.50 0.09
CA ALA A 32 32.63 22.34 0.70
C ALA A 32 32.58 21.63 2.06
N ASP A 33 31.46 21.65 2.75
CA ASP A 33 31.22 20.99 4.03
C ASP A 33 30.58 19.58 3.90
N VAL A 34 30.37 19.08 2.67
CA VAL A 34 29.89 17.71 2.42
C VAL A 34 31.04 16.89 1.85
N PRO A 35 31.64 15.99 2.65
CA PRO A 35 32.76 15.19 2.16
C PRO A 35 32.32 14.27 1.00
N ALA A 36 33.14 14.20 -0.04
CA ALA A 36 32.92 13.29 -1.16
C ALA A 36 32.86 11.82 -0.68
N GLY A 37 31.88 11.06 -1.15
CA GLY A 37 31.63 9.68 -0.72
C GLY A 37 31.01 9.56 0.67
N SER A 38 30.60 10.66 1.32
CA SER A 38 29.90 10.60 2.59
C SER A 38 28.50 9.94 2.42
N TRP A 39 28.04 9.31 3.49
CA TRP A 39 26.74 8.60 3.52
C TRP A 39 25.53 9.46 3.13
N ALA A 40 25.62 10.78 3.25
CA ALA A 40 24.55 11.72 2.98
C ALA A 40 24.70 12.46 1.65
N GLU A 41 25.85 12.40 0.99
CA GLU A 41 26.17 13.20 -0.21
C GLU A 41 25.12 13.04 -1.31
N ALA A 42 24.82 11.80 -1.69
CA ALA A 42 23.85 11.52 -2.75
C ALA A 42 22.45 12.09 -2.43
N SER A 43 22.00 11.94 -1.18
CA SER A 43 20.70 12.45 -0.72
C SER A 43 20.69 13.97 -0.66
N ILE A 44 21.77 14.62 -0.20
CA ILE A 44 21.90 16.06 -0.19
C ILE A 44 21.82 16.63 -1.61
N ASN A 45 22.59 16.05 -2.54
CA ASN A 45 22.61 16.48 -3.93
C ASN A 45 21.21 16.36 -4.58
N ARG A 46 20.52 15.24 -4.36
CA ARG A 46 19.15 15.02 -4.85
C ARG A 46 18.15 16.01 -4.24
N CYS A 47 18.22 16.26 -2.93
CA CYS A 47 17.37 17.23 -2.24
C CYS A 47 17.54 18.64 -2.78
N VAL A 48 18.78 19.02 -3.11
CA VAL A 48 19.07 20.36 -3.66
C VAL A 48 18.62 20.47 -5.11
N GLN A 49 18.88 19.43 -5.93
CA GLN A 49 18.45 19.39 -7.33
C GLN A 49 16.91 19.42 -7.46
N SER A 50 16.20 18.77 -6.55
CA SER A 50 14.72 18.79 -6.51
C SER A 50 14.13 20.06 -5.88
N GLY A 51 14.97 21.02 -5.43
CA GLY A 51 14.51 22.25 -4.79
C GLY A 51 13.96 22.10 -3.38
N LEU A 52 14.04 20.90 -2.79
CA LEU A 52 13.57 20.65 -1.42
C LEU A 52 14.43 21.36 -0.39
N PHE A 53 15.75 21.25 -0.54
CA PHE A 53 16.72 21.95 0.30
C PHE A 53 17.47 23.01 -0.50
N GLN A 54 17.93 24.00 0.24
CA GLN A 54 18.93 24.97 -0.23
C GLN A 54 20.13 24.91 0.69
N GLY A 55 21.33 25.23 0.19
CA GLY A 55 22.48 25.43 1.05
C GLY A 55 22.26 26.60 2.01
N GLU A 56 22.96 26.63 3.13
CA GLU A 56 23.01 27.81 4.01
C GLU A 56 23.70 28.97 3.30
N THR A 57 24.64 28.64 2.43
CA THR A 57 25.28 29.54 1.49
C THR A 57 25.44 28.84 0.13
N ALA A 58 25.92 29.57 -0.87
CA ALA A 58 26.18 29.00 -2.20
C ALA A 58 27.20 27.83 -2.16
N THR A 59 28.06 27.76 -1.14
CA THR A 59 29.15 26.76 -1.03
C THR A 59 29.06 25.85 0.20
N ARG A 60 28.06 26.05 1.05
CA ARG A 60 27.90 25.24 2.27
C ARG A 60 26.46 24.75 2.43
N PHE A 61 26.30 23.46 2.65
CA PHE A 61 25.01 22.84 2.95
C PHE A 61 24.60 23.07 4.42
N GLY A 62 25.53 23.13 5.33
CA GLY A 62 25.33 23.12 6.78
C GLY A 62 25.32 21.70 7.36
N MET A 63 26.18 20.81 6.82
CA MET A 63 26.31 19.44 7.33
C MET A 63 26.75 19.45 8.80
N GLY A 64 26.13 18.59 9.63
CA GLY A 64 26.34 18.53 11.08
C GLY A 64 25.54 19.56 11.87
N ARG A 65 24.89 20.54 11.23
CA ARG A 65 24.08 21.54 11.93
C ARG A 65 22.70 20.99 12.30
N PRO A 66 22.21 21.32 13.50
CA PRO A 66 20.83 21.00 13.88
C PRO A 66 19.82 21.64 12.91
N MET A 67 18.80 20.91 12.55
CA MET A 67 17.66 21.43 11.79
C MET A 67 16.64 22.06 12.73
N THR A 68 16.14 23.25 12.43
CA THR A 68 15.07 23.87 13.24
C THR A 68 13.71 23.30 12.84
N ARG A 69 12.75 23.33 13.76
CA ARG A 69 11.36 22.91 13.50
C ARG A 69 10.75 23.66 12.34
N ALA A 70 10.95 24.99 12.26
CA ALA A 70 10.48 25.80 11.15
C ALA A 70 11.11 25.40 9.81
N ALA A 71 12.41 25.16 9.78
CA ALA A 71 13.11 24.74 8.56
C ALA A 71 12.61 23.39 8.05
N PHE A 72 12.39 22.44 8.94
CA PHE A 72 11.83 21.12 8.57
C PHE A 72 10.39 21.26 8.03
N THR A 73 9.55 22.08 8.66
CA THR A 73 8.18 22.34 8.19
C THR A 73 8.15 22.94 6.78
N VAL A 74 9.04 23.89 6.48
CA VAL A 74 9.13 24.46 5.11
C VAL A 74 9.54 23.40 4.09
N VAL A 75 10.51 22.54 4.43
CA VAL A 75 10.92 21.44 3.54
C VAL A 75 9.81 20.43 3.36
N LEU A 76 9.07 20.14 4.43
CA LEU A 76 7.91 19.23 4.38
C LEU A 76 6.82 19.76 3.44
N CYS A 77 6.48 21.05 3.53
CA CYS A 77 5.51 21.68 2.60
C CYS A 77 5.97 21.60 1.15
N ARG A 78 7.28 21.82 0.89
CA ARG A 78 7.85 21.68 -0.46
C ARG A 78 7.80 20.24 -0.94
N PHE A 79 8.10 19.28 -0.06
CA PHE A 79 8.09 17.85 -0.38
C PHE A 79 6.70 17.37 -0.85
N PHE A 80 5.65 17.78 -0.15
CA PHE A 80 4.27 17.42 -0.50
C PHE A 80 3.64 18.36 -1.55
N GLY A 81 4.34 19.39 -1.99
CA GLY A 81 3.83 20.36 -2.98
C GLY A 81 2.60 21.12 -2.49
N TRP A 82 2.46 21.34 -1.19
CA TRP A 82 1.30 22.02 -0.64
C TRP A 82 1.27 23.50 -1.01
N GLU A 83 0.11 23.98 -1.44
CA GLU A 83 -0.14 25.40 -1.65
C GLU A 83 -0.11 26.14 -0.31
N LEU A 84 0.79 27.12 -0.21
CA LEU A 84 1.01 27.85 1.04
C LEU A 84 -0.16 28.79 1.34
N ILE A 85 -0.76 28.66 2.52
CA ILE A 85 -1.81 29.54 3.03
C ILE A 85 -1.25 30.60 3.98
N LYS A 86 -1.94 31.72 4.07
CA LYS A 86 -1.59 32.85 4.95
C LYS A 86 -2.83 33.37 5.65
N PRO A 87 -3.34 32.66 6.69
CA PRO A 87 -4.52 33.11 7.42
C PRO A 87 -4.26 34.39 8.20
N GLU A 88 -5.31 35.18 8.45
CA GLU A 88 -5.23 36.40 9.25
C GLU A 88 -5.00 36.09 10.74
N GLN A 89 -5.55 34.96 11.20
CA GLN A 89 -5.38 34.52 12.57
C GLN A 89 -4.39 33.35 12.64
N PRO A 90 -3.26 33.55 13.35
CA PRO A 90 -2.25 32.50 13.47
C PRO A 90 -2.72 31.37 14.37
N THR A 91 -2.29 30.14 14.06
CA THR A 91 -2.57 28.96 14.89
C THR A 91 -1.80 29.01 16.21
N TYR A 92 -0.56 29.52 16.21
CA TYR A 92 0.34 29.53 17.38
C TYR A 92 0.68 30.94 17.86
N THR A 93 0.88 31.09 19.18
CA THR A 93 1.14 32.37 19.80
C THR A 93 2.54 32.93 19.51
N ASP A 94 3.50 32.08 19.15
CA ASP A 94 4.88 32.43 18.80
C ASP A 94 5.12 32.48 17.28
N VAL A 95 4.07 32.29 16.46
CA VAL A 95 4.11 32.37 14.99
C VAL A 95 3.06 33.41 14.52
N ARG A 96 3.22 34.66 14.99
CA ARG A 96 2.22 35.73 14.73
C ARG A 96 2.57 36.64 13.58
N ASP A 97 3.84 36.80 13.25
CA ASP A 97 4.30 37.72 12.22
C ASP A 97 4.20 37.07 10.83
N PRO A 98 3.25 37.50 9.97
CA PRO A 98 3.06 36.93 8.66
C PRO A 98 4.18 37.28 7.66
N ALA A 99 5.15 38.11 8.03
CA ALA A 99 6.36 38.40 7.25
C ALA A 99 7.47 37.36 7.53
N ARG A 100 7.37 36.54 8.54
CA ARG A 100 8.35 35.49 8.81
C ARG A 100 8.35 34.43 7.71
N TRP A 101 9.51 34.04 7.26
CA TRP A 101 9.72 33.10 6.16
C TRP A 101 9.05 31.72 6.36
N TYR A 102 8.78 31.33 7.58
CA TYR A 102 8.17 30.06 7.96
C TYR A 102 6.66 30.18 8.24
N TYR A 103 6.08 31.38 8.35
CA TYR A 103 4.69 31.59 8.77
C TYR A 103 3.72 30.76 7.93
N SER A 104 3.74 30.98 6.62
CA SER A 104 2.82 30.27 5.71
C SER A 104 3.02 28.75 5.73
N ALA A 105 4.27 28.28 5.87
CA ALA A 105 4.54 26.86 5.94
C ALA A 105 4.00 26.21 7.23
N VAL A 106 4.14 26.88 8.38
CA VAL A 106 3.59 26.37 9.66
C VAL A 106 2.07 26.31 9.58
N GLU A 107 1.40 27.37 9.11
CA GLU A 107 -0.06 27.38 8.97
C GLU A 107 -0.56 26.34 7.96
N THR A 108 0.15 26.15 6.86
CA THR A 108 -0.15 25.11 5.87
C THR A 108 -0.01 23.71 6.43
N ALA A 109 1.08 23.43 7.14
CA ALA A 109 1.31 22.12 7.76
C ALA A 109 0.27 21.81 8.86
N CYS A 110 -0.22 22.84 9.56
CA CYS A 110 -1.36 22.69 10.47
C CYS A 110 -2.66 22.36 9.73
N ALA A 111 -2.94 23.07 8.65
CA ALA A 111 -4.14 22.83 7.83
C ALA A 111 -4.17 21.42 7.22
N HIS A 112 -2.99 20.86 6.88
CA HIS A 112 -2.82 19.51 6.38
C HIS A 112 -2.67 18.46 7.51
N GLY A 113 -2.77 18.84 8.78
CA GLY A 113 -2.70 17.93 9.91
C GLY A 113 -1.30 17.36 10.22
N ALA A 114 -0.26 17.78 9.49
CA ALA A 114 1.12 17.36 9.76
C ALA A 114 1.62 17.87 11.13
N ILE A 115 1.11 19.01 11.55
CA ILE A 115 1.33 19.61 12.85
C ILE A 115 -0.01 19.76 13.55
N THR A 116 -0.10 19.31 14.81
CA THR A 116 -1.29 19.46 15.64
C THR A 116 -1.01 20.40 16.81
N ARG A 117 -1.98 21.27 17.13
CA ARG A 117 -1.87 22.19 18.26
C ARG A 117 -2.04 21.45 19.58
N GLN A 118 -0.94 20.94 20.11
CA GLN A 118 -0.90 20.34 21.47
C GLN A 118 -0.49 21.34 22.53
N THR A 119 0.20 22.41 22.13
CA THR A 119 0.65 23.52 22.99
C THR A 119 0.32 24.85 22.31
N GLU A 120 0.43 25.96 23.07
CA GLU A 120 0.21 27.30 22.52
C GLU A 120 1.32 27.77 21.60
N ASN A 121 2.53 27.20 21.74
CA ASN A 121 3.75 27.58 21.02
C ASN A 121 4.18 26.48 20.06
N PHE A 122 4.56 26.88 18.84
CA PHE A 122 5.16 26.00 17.84
C PHE A 122 6.66 25.78 18.08
N ARG A 123 7.36 26.74 18.65
CA ARG A 123 8.83 26.74 18.88
C ARG A 123 9.62 26.72 17.58
N PRO A 124 9.45 27.71 16.67
CA PRO A 124 10.00 27.66 15.30
C PRO A 124 11.51 27.56 15.23
N ASN A 125 12.22 28.16 16.18
CA ASN A 125 13.68 28.24 16.20
C ASN A 125 14.36 27.10 16.98
N ASP A 126 13.57 26.28 17.71
CA ASP A 126 14.12 25.14 18.42
C ASP A 126 14.63 24.07 17.45
N PRO A 127 15.72 23.39 17.76
CA PRO A 127 16.13 22.21 17.01
C PRO A 127 15.02 21.14 17.04
N ILE A 128 14.70 20.57 15.88
CA ILE A 128 13.73 19.48 15.79
C ILE A 128 14.35 18.18 16.28
N THR A 129 13.60 17.39 17.05
CA THR A 129 14.04 16.06 17.46
C THR A 129 13.75 15.01 16.40
N ARG A 130 14.38 13.85 16.50
CA ARG A 130 14.16 12.72 15.62
C ARG A 130 12.74 12.18 15.72
N GLU A 131 12.17 12.16 16.95
CA GLU A 131 10.77 11.82 17.18
C GLU A 131 9.82 12.80 16.51
N GLU A 132 10.04 14.12 16.71
CA GLU A 132 9.19 15.15 16.11
C GLU A 132 9.18 15.06 14.58
N MET A 133 10.32 14.75 13.94
CA MET A 133 10.38 14.52 12.50
C MET A 133 9.56 13.31 12.06
N ALA A 134 9.68 12.17 12.76
CA ALA A 134 8.91 10.97 12.45
C ALA A 134 7.40 11.23 12.57
N VAL A 135 6.98 11.90 13.65
CA VAL A 135 5.57 12.26 13.88
C VAL A 135 5.04 13.16 12.76
N MET A 136 5.78 14.21 12.40
CA MET A 136 5.35 15.14 11.34
C MET A 136 5.25 14.46 9.98
N LEU A 137 6.17 13.55 9.64
CA LEU A 137 6.15 12.79 8.39
C LEU A 137 4.96 11.85 8.30
N VAL A 138 4.74 11.02 9.32
CA VAL A 138 3.64 10.04 9.32
C VAL A 138 2.27 10.76 9.31
N ARG A 139 2.16 11.89 10.00
CA ARG A 139 0.97 12.74 9.93
C ARG A 139 0.78 13.36 8.56
N ALA A 140 1.84 13.85 7.93
CA ALA A 140 1.79 14.42 6.58
C ALA A 140 1.38 13.39 5.53
N LEU A 141 1.69 12.12 5.74
CA LEU A 141 1.21 10.99 4.92
C LEU A 141 -0.26 10.63 5.14
N GLY A 142 -0.94 11.26 6.13
CA GLY A 142 -2.34 10.99 6.44
C GLY A 142 -2.57 9.80 7.39
N TYR A 143 -1.54 9.27 8.03
CA TYR A 143 -1.63 8.06 8.86
C TYR A 143 -1.74 8.33 10.36
N THR A 144 -2.28 9.46 10.78
CA THR A 144 -2.45 9.80 12.21
C THR A 144 -3.26 8.75 12.96
N THR A 145 -4.40 8.33 12.41
CA THR A 145 -5.28 7.32 13.03
C THR A 145 -4.60 5.96 13.07
N LEU A 146 -3.95 5.58 11.98
CA LEU A 146 -3.22 4.31 11.87
C LEU A 146 -2.04 4.24 12.85
N ALA A 147 -1.29 5.33 13.01
CA ALA A 147 -0.22 5.42 14.00
C ALA A 147 -0.73 5.28 15.44
N GLY A 148 -1.96 5.76 15.72
CA GLY A 148 -2.61 5.54 17.00
C GLY A 148 -2.85 4.05 17.31
N GLN A 149 -3.17 3.26 16.30
CA GLN A 149 -3.36 1.80 16.41
C GLN A 149 -2.03 1.04 16.44
N ALA A 150 -1.03 1.51 15.70
CA ALA A 150 0.30 0.91 15.64
C ALA A 150 1.13 1.05 16.94
N GLN A 151 0.60 1.67 17.99
CA GLN A 151 1.30 1.82 19.29
C GLN A 151 1.58 0.47 19.98
N GLU A 152 0.79 -0.54 19.68
CA GLU A 152 0.91 -1.90 20.23
C GLU A 152 2.01 -2.73 19.54
N LEU A 153 2.51 -2.29 18.39
CA LEU A 153 3.55 -3.01 17.65
C LEU A 153 4.88 -3.01 18.42
N GLU A 154 5.58 -4.12 18.33
CA GLU A 154 6.91 -4.25 18.91
C GLU A 154 7.93 -3.48 18.08
N LEU A 155 8.76 -2.68 18.74
CA LEU A 155 9.89 -2.00 18.16
C LEU A 155 11.19 -2.56 18.71
N PRO A 156 12.26 -2.62 17.92
CA PRO A 156 13.57 -3.04 18.41
C PRO A 156 14.22 -2.01 19.37
N PHE A 157 13.59 -0.82 19.54
CA PHE A 157 14.14 0.31 20.27
C PHE A 157 13.56 0.40 21.69
N ALA A 158 14.42 0.16 22.69
CA ALA A 158 14.01 0.20 24.10
C ALA A 158 13.80 1.62 24.64
N ASP A 159 14.32 2.64 23.96
CA ASP A 159 14.28 4.05 24.37
C ASP A 159 13.08 4.84 23.82
N VAL A 160 12.14 4.18 23.13
CA VAL A 160 10.93 4.80 22.60
C VAL A 160 9.77 4.60 23.59
N THR A 161 9.42 5.67 24.30
CA THR A 161 8.37 5.67 25.32
C THR A 161 7.11 6.44 24.89
N THR A 162 7.26 7.40 23.97
CA THR A 162 6.19 8.25 23.45
C THR A 162 6.08 8.11 21.94
N ASN A 163 4.94 8.47 21.36
CA ASN A 163 4.72 8.45 19.91
C ASN A 163 5.15 7.13 19.22
N LYS A 164 5.10 6.02 19.96
CA LYS A 164 5.60 4.70 19.54
C LYS A 164 5.07 4.29 18.17
N GLY A 165 3.76 4.45 17.91
CA GLY A 165 3.17 4.07 16.63
C GLY A 165 3.67 4.90 15.44
N TYR A 166 3.95 6.19 15.62
CA TYR A 166 4.55 7.01 14.57
C TYR A 166 5.97 6.57 14.23
N ILE A 167 6.76 6.27 15.27
CA ILE A 167 8.15 5.78 15.10
C ILE A 167 8.12 4.39 14.48
N ALA A 168 7.21 3.49 14.93
CA ALA A 168 7.04 2.16 14.36
C ALA A 168 6.75 2.24 12.86
N MET A 169 5.75 3.00 12.47
CA MET A 169 5.39 3.16 11.05
C MET A 169 6.54 3.70 10.22
N ALA A 170 7.19 4.79 10.67
CA ALA A 170 8.30 5.38 9.93
C ALA A 170 9.51 4.43 9.82
N TYR A 171 9.77 3.61 10.85
CA TYR A 171 10.82 2.60 10.85
C TYR A 171 10.49 1.42 9.92
N GLU A 172 9.31 0.84 10.04
CA GLU A 172 8.90 -0.31 9.21
C GLU A 172 8.78 0.04 7.73
N MET A 173 8.34 1.24 7.41
CA MET A 173 8.39 1.78 6.06
C MET A 173 9.82 2.09 5.59
N GLY A 174 10.87 1.90 6.42
CA GLY A 174 12.27 2.17 6.07
C GLY A 174 12.60 3.64 5.84
N ILE A 175 11.75 4.56 6.30
CA ILE A 175 11.96 6.02 6.19
C ILE A 175 13.04 6.46 7.18
N ILE A 176 12.98 5.94 8.42
CA ILE A 176 13.94 6.23 9.48
C ILE A 176 14.61 4.95 9.95
N ASN A 177 15.82 5.11 10.51
CA ASN A 177 16.57 4.02 11.15
C ASN A 177 16.86 4.38 12.61
N GLY A 178 17.14 3.38 13.44
CA GLY A 178 17.72 3.59 14.76
C GLY A 178 19.10 4.25 14.69
N THR A 179 19.56 4.78 15.82
CA THR A 179 20.95 5.21 16.00
C THR A 179 21.86 4.02 16.31
N SER A 180 21.26 2.91 16.76
CA SER A 180 21.85 1.58 16.88
C SER A 180 20.77 0.53 16.63
N ALA A 181 21.10 -0.74 16.73
CA ALA A 181 20.14 -1.84 16.62
C ALA A 181 19.04 -1.81 17.71
N ALA A 182 19.33 -1.23 18.88
CA ALA A 182 18.43 -1.23 20.04
C ALA A 182 17.98 0.17 20.49
N THR A 183 18.44 1.24 19.83
CA THR A 183 18.13 2.62 20.22
C THR A 183 17.70 3.46 19.03
N PHE A 184 16.68 4.28 19.24
CA PHE A 184 16.19 5.27 18.27
C PHE A 184 16.73 6.67 18.55
N SER A 185 16.95 7.00 19.81
CA SER A 185 17.33 8.34 20.33
C SER A 185 16.27 9.40 20.00
N PRO A 186 15.01 9.26 20.49
CA PRO A 186 13.86 10.11 20.13
C PRO A 186 14.13 11.59 20.41
N GLU A 187 14.68 11.93 21.55
CA GLU A 187 14.96 13.31 22.00
C GLU A 187 16.21 13.95 21.34
N ARG A 188 17.00 13.14 20.64
CA ARG A 188 18.20 13.66 19.97
C ARG A 188 17.81 14.60 18.85
N THR A 189 18.42 15.78 18.80
CA THR A 189 18.23 16.73 17.70
C THR A 189 18.68 16.14 16.37
N ALA A 190 17.89 16.36 15.34
CA ALA A 190 18.21 15.91 14.00
C ALA A 190 19.06 16.95 13.27
N THR A 191 20.03 16.48 12.50
CA THR A 191 20.85 17.34 11.65
C THR A 191 20.23 17.50 10.25
N ARG A 192 20.69 18.50 9.51
CA ARG A 192 20.19 18.81 8.17
C ARG A 192 20.37 17.65 7.20
N GLU A 193 21.52 16.99 7.23
CA GLU A 193 21.79 15.82 6.37
C GLU A 193 20.93 14.62 6.77
N GLN A 194 20.62 14.43 8.05
CA GLN A 194 19.70 13.37 8.48
C GLN A 194 18.31 13.60 7.94
N ALA A 195 17.81 14.85 7.97
CA ALA A 195 16.53 15.21 7.37
C ALA A 195 16.52 15.00 5.85
N ALA A 196 17.63 15.36 5.15
CA ALA A 196 17.75 15.15 3.72
C ALA A 196 17.70 13.65 3.33
N VAL A 197 18.45 12.80 4.07
CA VAL A 197 18.45 11.35 3.81
C VAL A 197 17.08 10.74 4.07
N MET A 198 16.42 11.14 5.16
CA MET A 198 15.09 10.63 5.50
C MET A 198 14.05 11.02 4.44
N LEU A 199 14.07 12.27 3.98
CA LEU A 199 13.15 12.72 2.93
C LEU A 199 13.44 12.07 1.57
N MET A 200 14.70 11.76 1.24
CA MET A 200 14.98 11.03 0.00
C MET A 200 14.55 9.57 0.06
N ARG A 201 14.66 8.91 1.21
CA ARG A 201 14.08 7.58 1.38
C ARG A 201 12.56 7.59 1.21
N LEU A 202 11.89 8.60 1.79
CA LEU A 202 10.45 8.77 1.56
C LEU A 202 10.15 9.09 0.10
N TYR A 203 10.95 9.95 -0.53
CA TYR A 203 10.78 10.33 -1.94
C TYR A 203 10.79 9.11 -2.86
N ASP A 204 11.75 8.21 -2.70
CA ASP A 204 11.85 6.99 -3.50
C ASP A 204 10.62 6.08 -3.36
N LYS A 205 10.00 6.08 -2.19
CA LYS A 205 8.81 5.27 -1.89
C LYS A 205 7.50 5.87 -2.42
N VAL A 206 7.36 7.19 -2.38
CA VAL A 206 6.14 7.86 -2.87
C VAL A 206 6.18 8.18 -4.37
N HIS A 207 7.37 8.12 -4.99
CA HIS A 207 7.57 8.29 -6.42
C HIS A 207 7.97 6.98 -7.11
N CYS A 208 7.57 5.84 -6.54
CA CYS A 208 7.72 4.56 -7.19
C CYS A 208 6.88 4.51 -8.49
N PRO A 209 7.26 3.68 -9.48
CA PRO A 209 6.45 3.45 -10.67
C PRO A 209 5.03 2.99 -10.31
N ALA A 210 4.08 3.19 -11.22
CA ALA A 210 2.74 2.63 -11.07
C ALA A 210 2.84 1.10 -10.86
N PRO A 211 2.02 0.53 -9.98
CA PRO A 211 2.09 -0.90 -9.68
C PRO A 211 1.75 -1.75 -10.90
N LYS A 212 2.39 -2.91 -10.98
CA LYS A 212 2.04 -3.97 -11.93
C LYS A 212 0.67 -4.53 -11.58
N LEU A 213 -0.19 -4.72 -12.57
CA LEU A 213 -1.53 -5.21 -12.34
C LEU A 213 -1.62 -6.72 -12.56
N VAL A 214 -2.27 -7.40 -11.63
CA VAL A 214 -2.68 -8.79 -11.74
C VAL A 214 -4.20 -8.82 -11.85
N GLY A 215 -4.74 -9.48 -12.87
CA GLY A 215 -6.18 -9.58 -13.09
C GLY A 215 -6.73 -10.93 -12.66
N ILE A 216 -8.05 -10.98 -12.37
CA ILE A 216 -8.81 -12.22 -12.20
C ILE A 216 -9.96 -12.24 -13.21
N ALA A 217 -9.91 -13.14 -14.19
CA ALA A 217 -10.90 -13.29 -15.25
C ALA A 217 -11.89 -14.39 -14.91
N ALA A 218 -13.13 -14.01 -14.55
CA ALA A 218 -14.15 -14.97 -14.18
C ALA A 218 -14.97 -15.50 -15.39
N GLU A 219 -15.60 -14.65 -16.19
CA GLU A 219 -16.54 -15.09 -17.24
C GLU A 219 -16.52 -14.26 -18.53
N GLN A 220 -15.84 -13.14 -18.57
CA GLN A 220 -15.85 -12.21 -19.70
C GLN A 220 -14.49 -11.99 -20.30
N THR A 221 -14.46 -11.81 -21.63
CA THR A 221 -13.32 -11.20 -22.32
C THR A 221 -13.22 -9.75 -21.87
N GLY A 222 -12.19 -9.43 -21.07
CA GLY A 222 -11.90 -8.07 -20.62
C GLY A 222 -10.84 -7.41 -21.50
N GLU A 223 -10.65 -6.11 -21.32
CA GLU A 223 -9.47 -5.42 -21.80
C GLU A 223 -8.34 -5.63 -20.78
N TRP A 224 -7.25 -6.24 -21.21
CA TRP A 224 -6.13 -6.60 -20.35
C TRP A 224 -4.86 -5.77 -20.60
N ASN A 225 -5.02 -4.64 -21.31
CA ASN A 225 -3.93 -3.71 -21.54
C ASN A 225 -3.40 -3.14 -20.21
N GLY A 226 -2.08 -3.21 -20.02
CA GLY A 226 -1.44 -2.73 -18.78
C GLY A 226 -1.44 -3.75 -17.63
N TYR A 227 -1.98 -4.96 -17.83
CA TYR A 227 -1.83 -6.06 -16.89
C TYR A 227 -0.54 -6.83 -17.16
N ASP A 228 0.10 -7.30 -16.08
CA ASP A 228 1.32 -8.14 -16.12
C ASP A 228 0.92 -9.61 -16.24
N ALA A 229 -0.09 -10.01 -15.48
CA ALA A 229 -0.63 -11.37 -15.51
C ALA A 229 -2.14 -11.36 -15.20
N VAL A 230 -2.85 -12.38 -15.71
CA VAL A 230 -4.29 -12.55 -15.47
C VAL A 230 -4.57 -14.01 -15.14
N ALA A 231 -5.21 -14.24 -13.98
CA ALA A 231 -5.65 -15.56 -13.53
C ALA A 231 -7.01 -15.91 -14.16
N VAL A 232 -7.05 -16.95 -14.97
CA VAL A 232 -8.27 -17.51 -15.57
C VAL A 232 -8.93 -18.45 -14.58
N THR A 233 -10.11 -18.09 -14.07
CA THR A 233 -10.81 -18.85 -13.04
C THR A 233 -11.51 -20.09 -13.60
N GLY A 234 -11.73 -21.08 -12.73
CA GLY A 234 -12.52 -22.29 -13.02
C GLY A 234 -11.75 -23.59 -12.93
N GLY A 235 -10.43 -23.51 -12.73
CA GLY A 235 -9.63 -24.70 -12.41
C GLY A 235 -9.93 -25.20 -10.99
N ARG A 236 -9.98 -26.53 -10.81
CA ARG A 236 -10.21 -27.13 -9.50
C ARG A 236 -9.35 -28.36 -9.30
N LEU A 237 -8.57 -28.36 -8.20
CA LEU A 237 -7.80 -29.52 -7.76
C LEU A 237 -8.65 -30.38 -6.83
N SER A 238 -8.68 -31.68 -7.12
CA SER A 238 -9.31 -32.70 -6.28
C SER A 238 -8.40 -33.89 -6.12
N TYR A 239 -8.60 -34.63 -5.03
CA TYR A 239 -7.92 -35.89 -4.79
C TYR A 239 -8.93 -36.92 -4.30
N ALA A 240 -9.17 -37.96 -5.09
CA ALA A 240 -10.09 -39.04 -4.77
C ALA A 240 -9.55 -40.36 -5.34
N VAL A 241 -9.85 -41.48 -4.65
CA VAL A 241 -9.48 -42.83 -5.09
C VAL A 241 -7.97 -42.95 -5.46
N ASN A 242 -7.10 -42.30 -4.67
CA ASN A 242 -5.65 -42.21 -4.90
C ASN A 242 -5.20 -41.52 -6.21
N GLN A 243 -6.07 -40.74 -6.81
CA GLN A 243 -5.77 -39.96 -8.01
C GLN A 243 -5.91 -38.47 -7.74
N ALA A 244 -4.96 -37.72 -8.25
CA ALA A 244 -5.05 -36.26 -8.35
C ALA A 244 -5.67 -35.90 -9.70
N LEU A 245 -6.65 -35.00 -9.68
CA LEU A 245 -7.32 -34.51 -10.86
C LEU A 245 -7.44 -33.00 -10.79
N VAL A 246 -7.05 -32.33 -11.88
CA VAL A 246 -7.34 -30.90 -12.11
C VAL A 246 -8.39 -30.82 -13.21
N THR A 247 -9.58 -30.32 -12.85
CA THR A 247 -10.55 -29.92 -13.85
C THR A 247 -10.19 -28.50 -14.32
N ARG A 248 -10.28 -28.28 -15.64
CA ARG A 248 -10.03 -26.97 -16.27
C ARG A 248 -11.35 -26.29 -16.62
N PRO A 249 -11.35 -24.98 -16.93
CA PRO A 249 -12.49 -24.32 -17.52
C PRO A 249 -12.99 -25.02 -18.81
N GLU A 250 -14.17 -24.64 -19.27
CA GLU A 250 -14.67 -25.10 -20.56
C GLU A 250 -13.72 -24.61 -21.67
N GLN A 251 -13.33 -25.52 -22.58
CA GLN A 251 -12.24 -25.32 -23.53
C GLN A 251 -12.39 -24.04 -24.37
N ARG A 252 -13.56 -23.81 -24.94
CA ARG A 252 -13.81 -22.62 -25.79
C ARG A 252 -13.68 -21.31 -25.01
N ARG A 253 -14.14 -21.30 -23.74
CA ARG A 253 -13.98 -20.16 -22.84
C ARG A 253 -12.51 -19.93 -22.49
N GLU A 254 -11.80 -20.99 -22.19
CA GLU A 254 -10.36 -20.99 -21.88
C GLU A 254 -9.55 -20.38 -23.01
N GLU A 255 -9.72 -20.90 -24.25
CA GLU A 255 -9.04 -20.42 -25.45
C GLU A 255 -9.31 -18.94 -25.75
N ASN A 256 -10.57 -18.49 -25.63
CA ASN A 256 -10.96 -17.10 -25.84
C ASN A 256 -10.31 -16.17 -24.82
N LEU A 257 -10.32 -16.55 -23.54
CA LEU A 257 -9.72 -15.73 -22.46
C LEU A 257 -8.20 -15.65 -22.63
N ILE A 258 -7.49 -16.77 -22.87
CA ILE A 258 -6.06 -16.78 -23.08
C ILE A 258 -5.68 -15.89 -24.26
N SER A 259 -6.41 -16.03 -25.40
CA SER A 259 -6.17 -15.21 -26.59
C SER A 259 -6.37 -13.71 -26.30
N SER A 260 -7.41 -13.34 -25.58
CA SER A 260 -7.67 -11.94 -25.17
C SER A 260 -6.60 -11.41 -24.24
N ILE A 261 -6.14 -12.21 -23.27
CA ILE A 261 -5.10 -11.84 -22.31
C ILE A 261 -3.77 -11.60 -23.04
N HIS A 262 -3.37 -12.52 -23.93
CA HIS A 262 -2.15 -12.38 -24.74
C HIS A 262 -2.23 -11.17 -25.68
N ALA A 263 -3.40 -10.89 -26.27
CA ALA A 263 -3.61 -9.70 -27.11
C ALA A 263 -3.39 -8.39 -26.30
N GLY A 264 -3.69 -8.39 -25.00
CA GLY A 264 -3.39 -7.28 -24.08
C GLY A 264 -1.93 -7.21 -23.62
N GLY A 265 -1.09 -8.18 -24.00
CA GLY A 265 0.31 -8.25 -23.59
C GLY A 265 0.55 -8.88 -22.22
N ALA A 266 -0.50 -9.38 -21.56
CA ALA A 266 -0.41 -10.02 -20.25
C ALA A 266 -0.14 -11.53 -20.34
N LYS A 267 0.37 -12.13 -19.27
CA LYS A 267 0.50 -13.59 -19.13
C LYS A 267 -0.78 -14.21 -18.60
N ALA A 268 -1.21 -15.33 -19.19
CA ALA A 268 -2.39 -16.08 -18.76
C ALA A 268 -2.00 -17.16 -17.75
N LEU A 269 -2.55 -17.09 -16.51
CA LEU A 269 -2.30 -18.08 -15.48
C LEU A 269 -3.57 -18.93 -15.26
N LEU A 270 -3.41 -20.26 -15.16
CA LEU A 270 -4.53 -21.11 -14.74
C LEU A 270 -4.77 -20.95 -13.24
N GLN A 271 -5.88 -20.35 -12.87
CA GLN A 271 -6.28 -20.36 -11.46
C GLN A 271 -6.85 -21.73 -11.10
N VAL A 272 -6.22 -22.37 -10.12
CA VAL A 272 -6.68 -23.65 -9.59
C VAL A 272 -7.05 -23.49 -8.13
N SER A 273 -8.34 -23.67 -7.83
CA SER A 273 -8.84 -23.70 -6.46
C SER A 273 -8.70 -25.10 -5.86
N GLY A 274 -8.40 -25.13 -4.59
CA GLY A 274 -8.32 -26.37 -3.80
C GLY A 274 -8.82 -26.15 -2.38
N ASN A 275 -8.83 -27.22 -1.60
CA ASN A 275 -9.19 -27.17 -0.19
C ASN A 275 -8.32 -28.12 0.65
N THR A 276 -8.51 -28.11 1.96
CA THR A 276 -7.81 -29.01 2.92
C THR A 276 -7.86 -30.49 2.51
N THR A 277 -8.94 -30.94 1.86
CA THR A 277 -9.10 -32.33 1.44
C THR A 277 -8.22 -32.67 0.24
N ALA A 278 -8.09 -31.76 -0.73
CA ALA A 278 -7.20 -31.95 -1.88
C ALA A 278 -5.75 -32.15 -1.44
N LEU A 279 -5.29 -31.43 -0.40
CA LEU A 279 -3.93 -31.55 0.16
C LEU A 279 -3.66 -32.85 0.94
N LYS A 280 -4.60 -33.80 1.02
CA LYS A 280 -4.35 -35.14 1.56
C LYS A 280 -3.68 -36.07 0.55
N GLY A 281 -3.63 -35.68 -0.73
CA GLY A 281 -3.00 -36.44 -1.80
C GLY A 281 -1.49 -36.48 -1.70
N LYS A 282 -0.86 -37.41 -2.47
CA LYS A 282 0.60 -37.42 -2.63
C LYS A 282 1.05 -36.16 -3.33
N THR A 283 1.96 -35.42 -2.73
CA THR A 283 2.45 -34.12 -3.24
C THR A 283 2.92 -34.20 -4.70
N SER A 284 3.68 -35.24 -5.06
CA SER A 284 4.15 -35.42 -6.45
C SER A 284 3.01 -35.64 -7.44
N ALA A 285 1.98 -36.40 -7.06
CA ALA A 285 0.81 -36.62 -7.93
C ALA A 285 -0.01 -35.33 -8.12
N LEU A 286 -0.16 -34.53 -7.05
CA LEU A 286 -0.84 -33.24 -7.12
C LEU A 286 -0.07 -32.25 -8.01
N ALA A 287 1.27 -32.18 -7.84
CA ALA A 287 2.13 -31.30 -8.61
C ALA A 287 2.12 -31.69 -10.11
N SER A 288 2.22 -32.98 -10.42
CA SER A 288 2.16 -33.47 -11.80
C SER A 288 0.81 -33.18 -12.47
N ALA A 289 -0.31 -33.28 -11.73
CA ALA A 289 -1.63 -32.97 -12.25
C ALA A 289 -1.80 -31.46 -12.56
N LEU A 290 -1.22 -30.59 -11.72
CA LEU A 290 -1.22 -29.15 -11.92
C LEU A 290 -0.36 -28.75 -13.16
N ASP A 291 0.84 -29.30 -13.26
CA ASP A 291 1.74 -29.07 -14.41
C ASP A 291 1.12 -29.55 -15.73
N ALA A 292 0.51 -30.75 -15.73
CA ALA A 292 -0.17 -31.28 -16.91
C ALA A 292 -1.35 -30.37 -17.34
N ALA A 293 -2.19 -29.96 -16.40
CA ALA A 293 -3.34 -29.09 -16.70
C ALA A 293 -2.90 -27.72 -17.24
N MET A 294 -1.83 -27.12 -16.72
CA MET A 294 -1.25 -25.88 -17.22
C MET A 294 -0.76 -26.04 -18.67
N LYS A 295 0.00 -27.10 -18.96
CA LYS A 295 0.55 -27.38 -20.29
C LYS A 295 -0.55 -27.66 -21.32
N GLU A 296 -1.51 -28.51 -20.98
CA GLU A 296 -2.63 -28.86 -21.85
C GLU A 296 -3.52 -27.64 -22.19
N GLY A 297 -3.69 -26.69 -21.24
CA GLY A 297 -4.43 -25.45 -21.46
C GLY A 297 -3.63 -24.35 -22.18
N GLY A 298 -2.30 -24.52 -22.37
CA GLY A 298 -1.45 -23.51 -22.99
C GLY A 298 -1.21 -22.26 -22.14
N TYR A 299 -1.26 -22.38 -20.81
CA TYR A 299 -1.05 -21.27 -19.89
C TYR A 299 0.42 -20.90 -19.70
N ASP A 300 0.66 -19.66 -19.25
CA ASP A 300 1.99 -19.14 -18.90
C ASP A 300 2.36 -19.40 -17.45
N GLY A 301 1.52 -20.07 -16.70
CA GLY A 301 1.77 -20.41 -15.31
C GLY A 301 0.52 -20.83 -14.55
N LEU A 302 0.67 -20.88 -13.24
CA LEU A 302 -0.37 -21.30 -12.29
C LEU A 302 -0.66 -20.18 -11.28
N TYR A 303 -1.91 -20.08 -10.89
CA TYR A 303 -2.37 -19.27 -9.76
C TYR A 303 -3.11 -20.21 -8.78
N LEU A 304 -2.50 -20.53 -7.64
CA LEU A 304 -3.04 -21.48 -6.68
C LEU A 304 -3.82 -20.75 -5.58
N SER A 305 -5.06 -21.16 -5.35
CA SER A 305 -5.95 -20.61 -4.30
C SER A 305 -6.54 -21.74 -3.47
N PHE A 306 -6.28 -21.74 -2.17
CA PHE A 306 -6.76 -22.78 -1.25
C PHE A 306 -7.68 -22.19 -0.19
N ASP A 307 -8.99 -22.41 -0.35
CA ASP A 307 -9.99 -21.95 0.60
C ASP A 307 -10.06 -22.81 1.86
N ASN A 308 -10.38 -22.18 2.99
CA ASN A 308 -10.61 -22.82 4.27
C ASN A 308 -9.47 -23.78 4.69
N LEU A 309 -8.24 -23.33 4.49
CA LEU A 309 -7.05 -24.10 4.83
C LEU A 309 -6.92 -24.22 6.36
N ALA A 310 -6.88 -25.45 6.86
CA ALA A 310 -6.62 -25.69 8.27
C ALA A 310 -5.13 -25.45 8.62
N GLU A 311 -4.84 -24.91 9.79
CA GLU A 311 -3.46 -24.59 10.23
C GLU A 311 -2.50 -25.77 10.09
N ASN A 312 -2.95 -26.99 10.41
CA ASN A 312 -2.15 -28.20 10.29
C ASN A 312 -1.86 -28.64 8.84
N ARG A 313 -2.28 -27.87 7.83
CA ARG A 313 -2.00 -28.10 6.40
C ARG A 313 -0.98 -27.13 5.81
N ALA A 314 -0.48 -26.19 6.57
CA ALA A 314 0.54 -25.24 6.10
C ALA A 314 1.76 -25.96 5.47
N ALA A 315 2.27 -27.01 6.14
CA ALA A 315 3.39 -27.79 5.61
C ALA A 315 3.04 -28.55 4.31
N ALA A 316 1.81 -29.04 4.16
CA ALA A 316 1.37 -29.74 2.96
C ALA A 316 1.22 -28.78 1.77
N LEU A 317 0.70 -27.57 1.99
CA LEU A 317 0.65 -26.54 0.96
C LEU A 317 2.06 -26.11 0.54
N THR A 318 2.94 -25.85 1.48
CA THR A 318 4.34 -25.49 1.21
C THR A 318 5.05 -26.57 0.40
N ALA A 319 4.88 -27.84 0.76
CA ALA A 319 5.45 -28.97 0.02
C ALA A 319 4.89 -29.05 -1.42
N LEU A 320 3.59 -28.81 -1.60
CA LEU A 320 2.97 -28.77 -2.93
C LEU A 320 3.54 -27.63 -3.78
N VAL A 321 3.63 -26.42 -3.24
CA VAL A 321 4.17 -25.25 -3.97
C VAL A 321 5.62 -25.48 -4.37
N LYS A 322 6.46 -26.04 -3.49
CA LYS A 322 7.85 -26.44 -3.80
C LYS A 322 7.92 -27.47 -4.94
N ALA A 323 7.11 -28.53 -4.83
CA ALA A 323 7.08 -29.58 -5.86
C ALA A 323 6.55 -29.10 -7.22
N VAL A 324 5.60 -28.16 -7.23
CA VAL A 324 5.14 -27.51 -8.47
C VAL A 324 6.25 -26.67 -9.07
N ASN A 325 6.91 -25.83 -8.27
CA ASN A 325 8.01 -24.98 -8.74
C ASN A 325 9.17 -25.79 -9.35
N GLU A 326 9.47 -26.95 -8.79
CA GLU A 326 10.50 -27.87 -9.32
C GLU A 326 10.15 -28.45 -10.70
N LEU A 327 8.85 -28.56 -11.03
CA LEU A 327 8.37 -29.09 -12.33
C LEU A 327 8.17 -27.99 -13.38
N LEU A 328 7.95 -26.76 -12.94
CA LEU A 328 7.66 -25.64 -13.86
C LEU A 328 8.91 -25.22 -14.65
N PRO A 329 8.79 -25.01 -15.96
CA PRO A 329 9.81 -24.32 -16.74
C PRO A 329 10.11 -22.93 -16.20
N ALA A 330 11.34 -22.45 -16.33
CA ALA A 330 11.80 -21.17 -15.78
C ALA A 330 11.06 -19.92 -16.32
N ASP A 331 10.40 -20.04 -17.47
CA ASP A 331 9.58 -18.97 -18.08
C ASP A 331 8.12 -18.97 -17.61
N LYS A 332 7.72 -19.97 -16.83
CA LYS A 332 6.36 -20.11 -16.28
C LYS A 332 6.27 -19.52 -14.89
N LEU A 333 5.15 -18.86 -14.59
CA LEU A 333 4.91 -18.19 -13.32
C LEU A 333 4.13 -19.08 -12.33
N LEU A 334 4.46 -18.96 -11.06
CA LEU A 334 3.73 -19.59 -9.96
C LEU A 334 3.28 -18.53 -8.95
N TYR A 335 1.99 -18.21 -8.95
CA TYR A 335 1.37 -17.33 -7.99
C TYR A 335 0.57 -18.14 -6.97
N VAL A 336 0.62 -17.72 -5.72
CA VAL A 336 -0.09 -18.38 -4.63
C VAL A 336 -0.91 -17.35 -3.88
N GLU A 337 -2.23 -17.51 -3.86
CA GLU A 337 -3.12 -16.71 -3.04
C GLU A 337 -3.07 -17.20 -1.60
N VAL A 338 -2.91 -16.28 -0.67
CA VAL A 338 -2.82 -16.54 0.76
C VAL A 338 -3.68 -15.55 1.54
N LYS A 339 -4.30 -16.02 2.62
CA LYS A 339 -4.88 -15.09 3.58
C LYS A 339 -3.77 -14.30 4.25
N ALA A 340 -3.91 -12.99 4.27
CA ALA A 340 -2.93 -12.12 4.90
C ALA A 340 -2.89 -12.33 6.42
N PRO A 341 -1.75 -12.06 7.09
CA PRO A 341 -1.74 -11.92 8.54
C PRO A 341 -2.76 -10.87 8.98
N ALA A 342 -3.56 -11.18 9.99
CA ALA A 342 -4.57 -10.29 10.53
C ALA A 342 -4.26 -9.98 12.01
N TRP A 343 -4.60 -8.77 12.44
CA TRP A 343 -4.35 -8.29 13.81
C TRP A 343 -4.87 -9.24 14.90
N ASN A 344 -6.01 -9.86 14.66
CA ASN A 344 -6.63 -10.83 15.58
C ASN A 344 -6.19 -12.28 15.35
N GLY A 345 -5.16 -12.52 14.54
CA GLY A 345 -4.58 -13.84 14.31
C GLY A 345 -5.30 -14.72 13.30
N GLY A 346 -6.32 -14.25 12.60
CA GLY A 346 -7.14 -14.94 11.59
C GLY A 346 -6.57 -16.15 10.84
N ALA A 347 -7.06 -16.44 9.65
CA ALA A 347 -6.66 -17.64 8.87
C ALA A 347 -5.18 -17.61 8.38
N GLY A 348 -4.48 -16.50 8.57
CA GLY A 348 -3.06 -16.35 8.22
C GLY A 348 -2.13 -17.40 8.84
N LYS A 349 -2.48 -17.96 9.99
CA LYS A 349 -1.71 -19.05 10.65
C LYS A 349 -1.57 -20.32 9.82
N ALA A 350 -2.43 -20.50 8.81
CA ALA A 350 -2.36 -21.66 7.91
C ALA A 350 -1.27 -21.52 6.83
N TYR A 351 -0.50 -20.43 6.79
CA TYR A 351 0.49 -20.15 5.74
C TYR A 351 1.89 -19.93 6.32
N ALA A 352 2.87 -20.65 5.78
CA ALA A 352 4.30 -20.43 6.03
C ALA A 352 4.84 -19.45 4.98
N TYR A 353 4.57 -18.16 5.15
CA TYR A 353 4.78 -17.12 4.13
C TYR A 353 6.20 -17.09 3.56
N GLY A 354 7.23 -17.12 4.42
CA GLY A 354 8.63 -17.11 3.97
C GLY A 354 8.98 -18.33 3.12
N ASP A 355 8.53 -19.51 3.51
CA ASP A 355 8.72 -20.74 2.75
C ASP A 355 7.96 -20.73 1.42
N LEU A 356 6.72 -20.25 1.41
CA LEU A 356 5.92 -20.10 0.19
C LEU A 356 6.57 -19.10 -0.76
N ALA A 357 7.01 -17.94 -0.27
CA ALA A 357 7.70 -16.93 -1.06
C ALA A 357 9.02 -17.43 -1.65
N SER A 358 9.70 -18.35 -0.97
CA SER A 358 10.93 -18.96 -1.51
C SER A 358 10.69 -19.83 -2.75
N ALA A 359 9.48 -20.37 -2.89
CA ALA A 359 9.10 -21.30 -3.95
C ALA A 359 8.11 -20.71 -4.98
N ALA A 360 7.46 -19.60 -4.68
CA ALA A 360 6.55 -18.90 -5.58
C ALA A 360 7.18 -17.63 -6.15
N ASP A 361 6.71 -17.18 -7.30
CA ASP A 361 7.07 -15.88 -7.88
C ASP A 361 6.32 -14.75 -7.20
N CYS A 362 5.10 -15.02 -6.73
CA CYS A 362 4.27 -14.02 -6.08
C CYS A 362 3.30 -14.66 -5.06
N LEU A 363 3.20 -14.03 -3.89
CA LEU A 363 2.13 -14.27 -2.91
C LEU A 363 1.08 -13.18 -3.06
N VAL A 364 -0.14 -13.58 -3.41
CA VAL A 364 -1.28 -12.66 -3.52
C VAL A 364 -2.00 -12.62 -2.18
N LEU A 365 -1.90 -11.49 -1.51
CA LEU A 365 -2.44 -11.28 -0.16
C LEU A 365 -3.92 -10.94 -0.24
N GLN A 366 -4.75 -11.79 0.28
CA GLN A 366 -6.17 -11.55 0.48
C GLN A 366 -6.41 -11.09 1.92
N ILE A 367 -6.80 -9.84 2.09
CA ILE A 367 -7.19 -9.31 3.41
C ILE A 367 -8.54 -9.90 3.80
N GLU A 368 -8.64 -10.45 5.00
CA GLU A 368 -9.91 -10.96 5.50
C GLU A 368 -10.82 -9.82 5.98
N PRO A 369 -12.16 -9.98 5.89
CA PRO A 369 -13.10 -9.04 6.45
C PRO A 369 -12.83 -8.81 7.93
N TYR A 370 -12.96 -7.56 8.37
CA TYR A 370 -12.76 -7.18 9.75
C TYR A 370 -13.72 -7.91 10.69
N GLN A 371 -13.19 -8.62 11.68
CA GLN A 371 -13.98 -9.33 12.68
C GLN A 371 -13.82 -8.70 14.05
N LEU A 372 -14.91 -8.62 14.79
CA LEU A 372 -14.85 -8.24 16.20
C LEU A 372 -14.15 -9.30 17.04
N TRP A 373 -13.64 -8.89 18.20
CA TRP A 373 -13.00 -9.76 19.18
C TRP A 373 -13.87 -10.97 19.58
N ASP A 374 -15.20 -10.83 19.54
CA ASP A 374 -16.16 -11.90 19.81
C ASP A 374 -16.54 -12.75 18.59
N GLY A 375 -15.81 -12.61 17.49
CA GLY A 375 -16.06 -13.32 16.25
C GLY A 375 -17.20 -12.79 15.39
N LYS A 376 -17.82 -11.67 15.78
CA LYS A 376 -18.87 -11.04 14.97
C LYS A 376 -18.25 -10.16 13.90
N LEU A 377 -18.84 -10.19 12.71
CA LEU A 377 -18.48 -9.29 11.63
C LEU A 377 -18.95 -7.86 11.96
N MET A 378 -18.10 -6.90 11.68
CA MET A 378 -18.46 -5.48 11.68
C MET A 378 -18.84 -5.03 10.28
N ALA A 379 -19.75 -4.06 10.20
CA ALA A 379 -20.00 -3.32 8.97
C ALA A 379 -18.78 -2.45 8.63
N ALA A 380 -17.83 -3.02 7.91
CA ALA A 380 -16.55 -2.42 7.55
C ALA A 380 -16.20 -2.75 6.09
N PRO A 381 -15.23 -2.05 5.48
CA PRO A 381 -14.70 -2.40 4.15
C PRO A 381 -14.03 -3.77 4.17
N MET A 382 -13.88 -4.36 2.96
CA MET A 382 -13.22 -5.65 2.81
C MET A 382 -11.72 -5.58 3.13
N GLU A 383 -11.05 -4.49 2.74
CA GLU A 383 -9.64 -4.23 2.99
C GLU A 383 -9.47 -2.93 3.80
N PRO A 384 -9.74 -2.92 5.12
CA PRO A 384 -9.46 -1.75 5.96
C PRO A 384 -7.96 -1.41 5.91
N VAL A 385 -7.62 -0.13 5.79
CA VAL A 385 -6.20 0.29 5.67
C VAL A 385 -5.34 -0.21 6.84
N GLU A 386 -5.92 -0.33 8.02
CA GLU A 386 -5.27 -0.84 9.22
C GLU A 386 -4.87 -2.32 9.10
N GLU A 387 -5.72 -3.17 8.49
CA GLU A 387 -5.40 -4.57 8.26
C GLU A 387 -4.38 -4.73 7.12
N VAL A 388 -4.46 -3.88 6.08
CA VAL A 388 -3.43 -3.83 5.03
C VAL A 388 -2.07 -3.46 5.62
N TYR A 389 -2.02 -2.42 6.46
CA TYR A 389 -0.78 -2.03 7.14
C TYR A 389 -0.23 -3.17 8.02
N TYR A 390 -1.08 -3.78 8.83
CA TYR A 390 -0.67 -4.88 9.70
C TYR A 390 -0.11 -6.06 8.91
N ALA A 391 -0.78 -6.45 7.83
CA ALA A 391 -0.33 -7.54 6.97
C ALA A 391 1.05 -7.26 6.35
N LEU A 392 1.26 -6.05 5.81
CA LEU A 392 2.53 -5.65 5.22
C LEU A 392 3.65 -5.56 6.28
N SER A 393 3.35 -4.99 7.45
CA SER A 393 4.27 -4.91 8.58
C SER A 393 4.70 -6.31 9.07
N ALA A 394 3.75 -7.22 9.28
CA ALA A 394 4.02 -8.58 9.73
C ALA A 394 4.88 -9.39 8.74
N LEU A 395 4.81 -9.09 7.44
CA LEU A 395 5.56 -9.78 6.39
C LEU A 395 6.89 -9.11 6.04
N ASN A 396 7.10 -7.87 6.43
CA ASN A 396 8.21 -6.99 5.99
C ASN A 396 9.62 -7.62 6.15
N ASN A 397 9.82 -8.45 7.18
CA ASN A 397 11.12 -9.08 7.46
C ASN A 397 11.18 -10.55 7.01
N SER A 398 10.08 -11.13 6.54
CA SER A 398 9.97 -12.57 6.23
C SER A 398 9.74 -12.85 4.75
N VAL A 399 9.21 -11.88 4.01
CA VAL A 399 8.90 -12.01 2.59
C VAL A 399 9.46 -10.80 1.83
N PRO A 400 10.26 -10.99 0.78
CA PRO A 400 10.70 -9.89 -0.08
C PRO A 400 9.50 -9.16 -0.70
N ALA A 401 9.50 -7.82 -0.65
CA ALA A 401 8.37 -6.99 -1.06
C ALA A 401 7.99 -7.20 -2.55
N GLU A 402 8.98 -7.45 -3.41
CA GLU A 402 8.78 -7.75 -4.84
C GLU A 402 8.03 -9.06 -5.09
N LYS A 403 7.92 -9.92 -4.07
CA LYS A 403 7.14 -11.17 -4.12
C LYS A 403 5.74 -11.01 -3.53
N LEU A 404 5.36 -9.84 -3.08
CA LEU A 404 4.03 -9.55 -2.56
C LEU A 404 3.16 -8.86 -3.62
N CYS A 405 1.88 -9.18 -3.57
CA CYS A 405 0.81 -8.55 -4.34
C CYS A 405 -0.40 -8.35 -3.43
N LEU A 406 -0.91 -7.13 -3.30
CA LEU A 406 -2.14 -6.89 -2.55
C LEU A 406 -3.35 -7.10 -3.44
N GLN A 407 -4.27 -7.98 -3.04
CA GLN A 407 -5.57 -8.11 -3.70
C GLN A 407 -6.54 -7.04 -3.18
N LEU A 408 -7.20 -6.35 -4.11
CA LEU A 408 -8.27 -5.41 -3.83
C LEU A 408 -9.59 -5.95 -4.38
N THR A 409 -10.65 -5.89 -3.55
CA THR A 409 -11.99 -6.29 -3.94
C THR A 409 -12.65 -5.20 -4.77
N THR A 410 -13.15 -5.53 -5.95
CA THR A 410 -13.81 -4.58 -6.86
C THR A 410 -15.32 -4.44 -6.62
N THR A 411 -15.88 -5.27 -5.74
CA THR A 411 -17.29 -5.23 -5.33
C THR A 411 -17.49 -4.44 -4.04
N ALA A 412 -18.69 -3.90 -3.84
CA ALA A 412 -19.07 -3.29 -2.57
C ALA A 412 -19.53 -4.35 -1.57
N SER A 413 -19.19 -4.15 -0.29
CA SER A 413 -19.67 -4.97 0.83
C SER A 413 -20.95 -4.37 1.40
N ILE A 414 -22.07 -5.11 1.31
CA ILE A 414 -23.39 -4.63 1.73
C ILE A 414 -23.75 -5.15 3.12
N TRP A 415 -24.23 -4.26 3.95
CA TRP A 415 -24.66 -4.51 5.32
C TRP A 415 -26.07 -4.00 5.56
N GLN A 416 -26.86 -4.75 6.32
CA GLN A 416 -28.19 -4.34 6.77
C GLN A 416 -28.24 -4.45 8.31
N GLY A 417 -28.12 -3.32 8.99
CA GLY A 417 -27.80 -3.28 10.41
C GLY A 417 -26.40 -3.89 10.66
N SER A 418 -26.33 -4.88 11.56
CA SER A 418 -25.09 -5.62 11.87
C SER A 418 -24.89 -6.90 11.06
N LYS A 419 -25.75 -7.17 10.07
CA LYS A 419 -25.68 -8.39 9.24
C LYS A 419 -25.12 -8.06 7.88
N SER A 420 -24.12 -8.83 7.43
CA SER A 420 -23.71 -8.83 6.03
C SER A 420 -24.88 -9.35 5.17
N SER A 421 -25.24 -8.62 4.14
CA SER A 421 -26.28 -8.98 3.19
C SER A 421 -25.72 -9.34 1.80
N GLY A 422 -24.40 -9.44 1.69
CA GLY A 422 -23.72 -9.85 0.46
C GLY A 422 -22.80 -8.77 -0.10
N SER A 423 -22.52 -8.89 -1.38
CA SER A 423 -21.73 -7.94 -2.16
C SER A 423 -22.55 -7.37 -3.30
N ALA A 424 -22.21 -6.17 -3.75
CA ALA A 424 -22.77 -5.56 -4.94
C ALA A 424 -21.65 -5.36 -5.97
N ASP A 425 -21.94 -5.63 -7.24
CA ASP A 425 -21.07 -5.28 -8.34
C ASP A 425 -21.10 -3.77 -8.64
N ALA A 426 -20.38 -3.34 -9.68
CA ALA A 426 -20.29 -1.93 -10.03
C ALA A 426 -21.67 -1.35 -10.45
N ALA A 427 -22.50 -2.12 -11.14
CA ALA A 427 -23.83 -1.65 -11.59
C ALA A 427 -24.82 -1.56 -10.42
N GLU A 428 -24.81 -2.54 -9.53
CA GLU A 428 -25.61 -2.55 -8.31
C GLU A 428 -25.19 -1.43 -7.33
N LEU A 429 -23.89 -1.18 -7.22
CA LEU A 429 -23.36 -0.06 -6.42
C LEU A 429 -23.81 1.28 -7.01
N GLN A 430 -23.72 1.44 -8.34
CA GLN A 430 -24.17 2.67 -9.00
C GLN A 430 -25.66 2.92 -8.76
N ALA A 431 -26.48 1.89 -8.92
CA ALA A 431 -27.92 1.96 -8.64
C ALA A 431 -28.19 2.35 -7.16
N LEU A 432 -27.39 1.86 -6.23
CA LEU A 432 -27.49 2.24 -4.81
C LEU A 432 -27.09 3.68 -4.57
N LEU A 433 -26.05 4.19 -5.24
CA LEU A 433 -25.60 5.58 -5.13
C LEU A 433 -26.61 6.59 -5.66
N GLU A 434 -27.43 6.18 -6.64
CA GLU A 434 -28.50 6.97 -7.27
C GLU A 434 -29.86 6.82 -6.57
N ALA A 435 -29.99 5.90 -5.62
CA ALA A 435 -31.25 5.64 -4.93
C ALA A 435 -31.69 6.83 -4.03
N GLU A 436 -33.00 6.86 -3.74
CA GLU A 436 -33.54 7.88 -2.82
C GLU A 436 -33.03 7.72 -1.40
N LYS A 437 -32.91 8.86 -0.69
CA LYS A 437 -32.51 8.94 0.72
C LYS A 437 -31.13 8.34 0.99
N VAL A 438 -30.20 8.52 0.07
CA VAL A 438 -28.83 8.06 0.14
C VAL A 438 -27.88 9.20 0.56
N ARG A 439 -26.90 8.88 1.38
CA ARG A 439 -25.79 9.77 1.71
C ARG A 439 -24.45 9.03 1.59
N THR A 440 -23.48 9.68 0.98
CA THR A 440 -22.12 9.17 0.83
C THR A 440 -21.20 9.78 1.87
N TYR A 441 -20.29 8.97 2.38
CA TYR A 441 -19.32 9.34 3.40
C TYR A 441 -17.95 8.75 3.06
N TYR A 442 -16.93 9.27 3.72
CA TYR A 442 -15.59 8.71 3.73
C TYR A 442 -15.14 8.49 5.18
N SER A 443 -14.62 7.32 5.48
CA SER A 443 -14.10 6.98 6.80
C SER A 443 -12.60 7.23 6.85
N GLU A 444 -12.18 8.20 7.65
CA GLU A 444 -10.76 8.46 7.93
C GLU A 444 -10.06 7.27 8.58
N ARG A 445 -10.78 6.52 9.41
CA ARG A 445 -10.24 5.34 10.09
C ARG A 445 -9.86 4.25 9.09
N TYR A 446 -10.79 3.88 8.22
CA TYR A 446 -10.61 2.79 7.27
C TYR A 446 -10.05 3.27 5.93
N GLN A 447 -9.93 4.59 5.74
CA GLN A 447 -9.62 5.23 4.47
C GLN A 447 -10.43 4.61 3.34
N CYS A 448 -11.75 4.61 3.47
CA CYS A 448 -12.66 3.96 2.56
C CYS A 448 -13.99 4.70 2.47
N ALA A 449 -14.58 4.70 1.28
CA ALA A 449 -15.90 5.28 1.05
C ALA A 449 -17.01 4.33 1.50
N TYR A 450 -18.11 4.90 1.96
CA TYR A 450 -19.34 4.15 2.19
C TYR A 450 -20.58 4.99 1.86
N VAL A 451 -21.64 4.28 1.50
CA VAL A 451 -22.95 4.85 1.25
C VAL A 451 -23.93 4.32 2.29
N GLN A 452 -24.77 5.21 2.80
CA GLN A 452 -25.82 4.87 3.73
C GLN A 452 -27.17 5.21 3.13
N GLN A 453 -28.06 4.21 3.01
CA GLN A 453 -29.45 4.38 2.60
C GLN A 453 -30.34 4.42 3.85
N THR A 454 -30.97 5.58 4.07
CA THR A 454 -31.96 5.79 5.14
C THR A 454 -33.38 5.61 4.60
N GLY A 455 -34.34 5.37 5.48
CA GLY A 455 -35.75 5.10 5.06
C GLY A 455 -36.03 3.61 4.82
N VAL A 456 -35.05 2.75 4.98
CA VAL A 456 -35.18 1.30 5.08
C VAL A 456 -34.82 0.85 6.50
N ASN A 457 -35.47 -0.18 7.00
CA ASN A 457 -35.24 -0.68 8.37
C ASN A 457 -34.89 -2.18 8.32
N PRO A 458 -33.73 -2.59 8.82
CA PRO A 458 -32.63 -1.74 9.31
C PRO A 458 -31.95 -0.96 8.19
N VAL A 459 -31.22 0.11 8.58
CA VAL A 459 -30.43 0.94 7.64
C VAL A 459 -29.47 0.08 6.83
N ARG A 460 -29.39 0.35 5.53
CA ARG A 460 -28.48 -0.33 4.60
C ARG A 460 -27.20 0.50 4.45
N VAL A 461 -26.06 -0.16 4.57
CA VAL A 461 -24.73 0.44 4.37
C VAL A 461 -23.97 -0.38 3.33
N ALA A 462 -23.33 0.29 2.38
CA ALA A 462 -22.41 -0.38 1.47
C ALA A 462 -21.03 0.30 1.54
N TRP A 463 -20.00 -0.49 1.81
CA TRP A 463 -18.61 -0.07 1.76
C TRP A 463 -18.03 -0.40 0.40
N TYR A 464 -17.30 0.54 -0.20
CA TYR A 464 -16.72 0.37 -1.53
C TYR A 464 -15.42 1.15 -1.70
N LEU A 465 -14.58 0.68 -2.60
CA LEU A 465 -13.35 1.36 -2.98
C LEU A 465 -13.66 2.42 -4.04
N ASN A 466 -13.48 3.69 -3.68
CA ASN A 466 -13.42 4.80 -4.62
C ASN A 466 -11.95 5.11 -4.97
N GLU A 467 -11.71 6.08 -5.84
CA GLU A 467 -10.36 6.50 -6.26
C GLU A 467 -9.45 6.80 -5.06
N GLU A 468 -9.93 7.52 -4.07
CA GLU A 468 -9.18 7.92 -2.87
C GLU A 468 -8.81 6.70 -2.01
N ALA A 469 -9.76 5.78 -1.81
CA ALA A 469 -9.57 4.57 -1.04
C ALA A 469 -8.54 3.62 -1.69
N VAL A 470 -8.58 3.48 -3.02
CA VAL A 470 -7.59 2.68 -3.78
C VAL A 470 -6.21 3.32 -3.67
N ARG A 471 -6.13 4.63 -3.90
CA ARG A 471 -4.87 5.38 -3.79
C ARG A 471 -4.21 5.22 -2.43
N ALA A 472 -4.98 5.25 -1.34
CA ALA A 472 -4.46 5.06 0.01
C ALA A 472 -3.79 3.68 0.17
N ARG A 473 -4.35 2.63 -0.40
CA ARG A 473 -3.80 1.26 -0.35
C ARG A 473 -2.58 1.10 -1.25
N VAL A 474 -2.63 1.64 -2.45
CA VAL A 474 -1.50 1.66 -3.39
C VAL A 474 -0.32 2.42 -2.81
N GLN A 475 -0.57 3.60 -2.23
CA GLN A 475 0.46 4.37 -1.53
C GLN A 475 1.09 3.58 -0.37
N LEU A 476 0.26 2.91 0.43
CA LEU A 476 0.76 2.09 1.53
C LEU A 476 1.61 0.91 1.01
N CYS A 477 1.18 0.23 -0.05
CA CYS A 477 1.99 -0.78 -0.73
C CYS A 477 3.34 -0.23 -1.17
N GLY A 478 3.38 0.92 -1.85
CA GLY A 478 4.61 1.59 -2.27
C GLY A 478 5.55 1.93 -1.11
N LEU A 479 5.02 2.37 0.03
CA LEU A 479 5.80 2.63 1.24
C LEU A 479 6.49 1.39 1.79
N PHE A 480 5.90 0.20 1.62
CA PHE A 480 6.52 -1.09 1.96
C PHE A 480 7.31 -1.70 0.78
N GLY A 481 7.33 -1.08 -0.40
CA GLY A 481 8.02 -1.58 -1.59
C GLY A 481 7.26 -2.68 -2.33
N VAL A 482 5.96 -2.85 -2.07
CA VAL A 482 5.10 -3.79 -2.80
C VAL A 482 4.65 -3.15 -4.11
N GLU A 483 5.03 -3.77 -5.23
CA GLU A 483 4.86 -3.22 -6.58
C GLU A 483 3.70 -3.85 -7.36
N ARG A 484 2.94 -4.77 -6.77
CA ARG A 484 1.85 -5.47 -7.45
C ARG A 484 0.53 -5.29 -6.76
N ILE A 485 -0.51 -5.06 -7.56
CA ILE A 485 -1.91 -5.01 -7.09
C ILE A 485 -2.71 -6.02 -7.90
N CYS A 486 -3.43 -6.90 -7.21
CA CYS A 486 -4.37 -7.82 -7.82
C CYS A 486 -5.79 -7.25 -7.71
N LEU A 487 -6.49 -7.19 -8.83
CA LEU A 487 -7.88 -6.74 -8.88
C LEU A 487 -8.78 -7.96 -8.89
N GLY A 488 -9.23 -8.35 -7.69
CA GLY A 488 -10.18 -9.44 -7.49
C GLY A 488 -11.63 -8.96 -7.62
N GLY A 489 -12.51 -9.86 -8.06
CA GLY A 489 -13.94 -9.60 -8.14
C GLY A 489 -14.57 -10.15 -9.41
N ARG A 490 -15.91 -10.28 -9.40
CA ARG A 490 -16.71 -10.80 -10.53
C ARG A 490 -17.14 -9.73 -11.52
N SER A 491 -17.00 -8.46 -11.16
CA SER A 491 -17.42 -7.31 -11.97
C SER A 491 -16.23 -6.69 -12.71
N ALA A 492 -16.51 -5.97 -13.77
CA ALA A 492 -15.53 -5.13 -14.43
C ALA A 492 -14.95 -4.11 -13.43
N VAL A 493 -13.67 -3.87 -13.52
CA VAL A 493 -12.98 -2.86 -12.70
C VAL A 493 -13.49 -1.48 -13.09
N SER A 494 -13.98 -0.72 -12.12
CA SER A 494 -14.48 0.63 -12.39
C SER A 494 -13.36 1.60 -12.73
N GLU A 495 -13.67 2.64 -13.52
CA GLU A 495 -12.73 3.72 -13.83
C GLU A 495 -12.18 4.40 -12.57
N ALA A 496 -12.97 4.51 -11.51
CA ALA A 496 -12.53 5.08 -10.23
C ALA A 496 -11.42 4.24 -9.58
N ILE A 497 -11.50 2.90 -9.66
CA ILE A 497 -10.46 2.01 -9.15
C ILE A 497 -9.19 2.16 -9.98
N LEU A 498 -9.29 2.12 -11.32
CA LEU A 498 -8.14 2.31 -12.20
C LEU A 498 -7.49 3.68 -12.01
N ALA A 499 -8.27 4.74 -11.87
CA ALA A 499 -7.77 6.08 -11.59
C ALA A 499 -7.01 6.16 -10.25
N GLY A 500 -7.45 5.43 -9.23
CA GLY A 500 -6.76 5.35 -7.94
C GLY A 500 -5.41 4.64 -8.00
N ILE A 501 -5.22 3.74 -8.98
CA ILE A 501 -3.97 3.01 -9.19
C ILE A 501 -2.95 3.82 -9.99
N THR A 502 -3.41 4.57 -10.99
CA THR A 502 -2.54 5.24 -11.98
C THR A 502 -2.15 6.67 -11.62
N LYS A 503 -2.79 7.27 -10.65
CA LYS A 503 -2.55 8.64 -10.16
C LYS A 503 -1.83 8.65 -8.82
#